data_6088c8b645262d5a8ad0eb08e6b7d75e
#
_entry.id   6088c8b645262d5a8ad0eb08e6b7d75e
#
_cell.length_a   1.000
_cell.length_b   1.000
_cell.length_c   1.000
_cell.angle_alpha   90.00
_cell.angle_beta   90.00
_cell.angle_gamma   90.00
#
_symmetry.space_group_name_H-M   'P 1'
#
loop_
_entity.id
_entity.type
_entity.pdbx_description
1 polymer ?
#
loop_
_entity_poly.entity_id
_entity_poly.type
_entity_poly.pdbx_seq_one_letter_code
_entity_poly.pdbx_strand_id
1 'polypeptide(L)'
;MKFAVASYGTRGDIEPCLTIGRELMRRGHSVRMAVPPNLVDLAEAAGLPAIGYGPDMHDFWSDEFIRDFWKNFLKGPISLMREAWEPVLRNWHEMSSALMSVGAEADLLFTGQLYQDLAINVADYYDIPMATLHYIPMRPNGRLVPRVPGPVVRAGMSLYDWVCWRMNKKAEDKQRRGLGLATATVASPSRIAKRGSLEIQAYDDVCFPGLANEWAKWGGQRPFVGSLTMELTTECDDEVLAWIAQGTPPICFGFGSMPVAESPADTVRMIGAACAELGERALICSGWSDFSDVPQLDHVKVVGVVNYTKIFPACRAVVHHGGSGTTAAGLRAGIPSLILWTAGDQPLWGAHIKQLKVGTSRRFSASTPETLMADLRKILAPEYLTRAREMATRMSKPAESAGHAVDLLENFARSQVCVPGLKQGEAAEPPQRGNIGR
;
A
#
# COMPACT_ATOMS: atom_id res chain seq x y z
N MET A 1 -14.92 -12.39 -17.59
CA MET A 1 -15.48 -12.20 -16.24
C MET A 1 -15.53 -10.72 -15.91
N LYS A 2 -16.38 -10.33 -14.96
CA LYS A 2 -16.52 -8.95 -14.46
C LYS A 2 -15.91 -8.85 -13.07
N PHE A 3 -14.93 -7.98 -12.87
CA PHE A 3 -14.26 -7.76 -11.60
C PHE A 3 -14.63 -6.39 -11.04
N ALA A 4 -15.11 -6.35 -9.80
CA ALA A 4 -15.21 -5.13 -9.02
C ALA A 4 -13.92 -4.98 -8.19
N VAL A 5 -13.22 -3.87 -8.33
CA VAL A 5 -11.96 -3.60 -7.64
C VAL A 5 -12.12 -2.36 -6.77
N ALA A 6 -11.92 -2.49 -5.47
CA ALA A 6 -12.01 -1.37 -4.55
C ALA A 6 -10.70 -1.19 -3.79
N SER A 7 -10.16 0.00 -3.74
CA SER A 7 -9.00 0.30 -2.92
C SER A 7 -9.09 1.72 -2.38
N TYR A 8 -8.75 1.89 -1.10
CA TYR A 8 -8.73 3.17 -0.43
C TYR A 8 -7.36 3.42 0.19
N GLY A 9 -6.93 4.66 0.19
CA GLY A 9 -5.64 5.08 0.72
C GLY A 9 -4.89 6.02 -0.21
N THR A 10 -3.59 6.13 -0.01
CA THR A 10 -2.70 6.93 -0.85
C THR A 10 -2.41 6.23 -2.19
N ARG A 11 -1.67 6.89 -3.07
CA ARG A 11 -1.22 6.28 -4.34
C ARG A 11 -0.56 4.90 -4.13
N GLY A 12 0.24 4.74 -3.05
CA GLY A 12 0.90 3.47 -2.75
C GLY A 12 -0.06 2.33 -2.42
N ASP A 13 -1.27 2.66 -1.92
CA ASP A 13 -2.34 1.68 -1.64
C ASP A 13 -3.13 1.31 -2.90
N ILE A 14 -3.27 2.26 -3.83
CA ILE A 14 -4.09 2.10 -5.03
C ILE A 14 -3.30 1.47 -6.17
N GLU A 15 -2.05 1.84 -6.36
CA GLU A 15 -1.19 1.41 -7.48
C GLU A 15 -1.11 -0.12 -7.64
N PRO A 16 -1.00 -0.95 -6.57
CA PRO A 16 -1.06 -2.39 -6.71
C PRO A 16 -2.39 -2.92 -7.29
N CYS A 17 -3.51 -2.30 -6.92
CA CYS A 17 -4.83 -2.65 -7.45
C CYS A 17 -5.00 -2.20 -8.90
N LEU A 18 -4.45 -1.03 -9.28
CA LEU A 18 -4.40 -0.58 -10.69
C LEU A 18 -3.58 -1.54 -11.54
N THR A 19 -2.45 -2.02 -11.04
CA THR A 19 -1.60 -3.00 -11.73
C THR A 19 -2.37 -4.28 -12.06
N ILE A 20 -3.11 -4.82 -11.10
CA ILE A 20 -3.98 -5.99 -11.28
C ILE A 20 -5.12 -5.66 -12.26
N GLY A 21 -5.79 -4.52 -12.08
CA GLY A 21 -6.90 -4.11 -12.95
C GLY A 21 -6.49 -4.00 -14.43
N ARG A 22 -5.33 -3.41 -14.71
CA ARG A 22 -4.76 -3.33 -16.07
C ARG A 22 -4.48 -4.71 -16.66
N GLU A 23 -3.88 -5.60 -15.89
CA GLU A 23 -3.59 -6.95 -16.36
C GLU A 23 -4.87 -7.77 -16.61
N LEU A 24 -5.91 -7.60 -15.75
CA LEU A 24 -7.24 -8.20 -15.98
C LEU A 24 -7.86 -7.69 -17.29
N MET A 25 -7.81 -6.37 -17.54
CA MET A 25 -8.32 -5.80 -18.80
C MET A 25 -7.52 -6.28 -20.02
N ARG A 26 -6.18 -6.36 -19.90
CA ARG A 26 -5.32 -6.90 -20.96
C ARG A 26 -5.69 -8.34 -21.33
N ARG A 27 -6.19 -9.12 -20.37
CA ARG A 27 -6.69 -10.49 -20.57
C ARG A 27 -8.15 -10.57 -21.04
N GLY A 28 -8.78 -9.42 -21.32
CA GLY A 28 -10.14 -9.35 -21.85
C GLY A 28 -11.25 -9.44 -20.81
N HIS A 29 -10.95 -9.18 -19.54
CA HIS A 29 -11.96 -9.07 -18.49
C HIS A 29 -12.53 -7.65 -18.41
N SER A 30 -13.74 -7.51 -17.88
CA SER A 30 -14.33 -6.23 -17.52
C SER A 30 -13.93 -5.87 -16.09
N VAL A 31 -13.44 -4.65 -15.88
CA VAL A 31 -13.03 -4.15 -14.57
C VAL A 31 -13.75 -2.83 -14.27
N ARG A 32 -14.29 -2.69 -13.07
CA ARG A 32 -14.81 -1.43 -12.53
C ARG A 32 -14.12 -1.13 -11.22
N MET A 33 -13.60 0.08 -11.09
CA MET A 33 -12.84 0.46 -9.90
C MET A 33 -13.59 1.44 -9.00
N ALA A 34 -13.32 1.35 -7.69
CA ALA A 34 -13.72 2.32 -6.69
C ALA A 34 -12.46 2.77 -5.94
N VAL A 35 -12.08 4.05 -6.10
CA VAL A 35 -10.82 4.63 -5.56
C VAL A 35 -11.11 6.00 -4.94
N PRO A 36 -10.22 6.55 -4.07
CA PRO A 36 -10.39 7.90 -3.55
C PRO A 36 -10.62 8.94 -4.67
N PRO A 37 -11.45 9.97 -4.44
CA PRO A 37 -11.81 10.96 -5.48
C PRO A 37 -10.59 11.59 -6.17
N ASN A 38 -9.55 11.95 -5.42
CA ASN A 38 -8.30 12.53 -5.94
C ASN A 38 -7.41 11.55 -6.71
N LEU A 39 -7.78 10.27 -6.81
CA LEU A 39 -7.04 9.24 -7.54
C LEU A 39 -7.88 8.61 -8.68
N VAL A 40 -9.06 9.14 -8.95
CA VAL A 40 -9.90 8.71 -10.08
C VAL A 40 -9.17 8.97 -11.40
N ASP A 41 -8.62 10.18 -11.59
CA ASP A 41 -7.87 10.54 -12.81
C ASP A 41 -6.65 9.62 -13.03
N LEU A 42 -5.99 9.19 -11.95
CA LEU A 42 -4.88 8.22 -12.04
C LEU A 42 -5.37 6.85 -12.54
N ALA A 43 -6.53 6.41 -12.09
CA ALA A 43 -7.11 5.14 -12.54
C ALA A 43 -7.57 5.22 -14.00
N GLU A 44 -8.19 6.33 -14.40
CA GLU A 44 -8.62 6.57 -15.79
C GLU A 44 -7.41 6.72 -16.73
N ALA A 45 -6.37 7.41 -16.32
CA ALA A 45 -5.09 7.48 -17.07
C ALA A 45 -4.43 6.10 -17.22
N ALA A 46 -4.67 5.19 -16.29
CA ALA A 46 -4.27 3.79 -16.38
C ALA A 46 -5.20 2.94 -17.29
N GLY A 47 -6.25 3.53 -17.88
CA GLY A 47 -7.23 2.87 -18.73
C GLY A 47 -8.32 2.10 -17.97
N LEU A 48 -8.56 2.41 -16.70
CA LEU A 48 -9.50 1.71 -15.83
C LEU A 48 -10.71 2.60 -15.49
N PRO A 49 -11.95 2.21 -15.85
CA PRO A 49 -13.15 2.93 -15.43
C PRO A 49 -13.24 2.97 -13.90
N ALA A 50 -13.31 4.17 -13.32
CA ALA A 50 -13.28 4.37 -11.89
C ALA A 50 -14.38 5.30 -11.39
N ILE A 51 -14.80 5.09 -10.14
CA ILE A 51 -15.70 5.99 -9.40
C ILE A 51 -15.07 6.41 -8.08
N GLY A 52 -15.51 7.53 -7.53
CA GLY A 52 -15.09 8.00 -6.21
C GLY A 52 -15.53 7.03 -5.10
N TYR A 53 -14.62 6.78 -4.14
CA TYR A 53 -14.80 5.87 -3.02
C TYR A 53 -14.20 6.47 -1.75
N GLY A 54 -15.05 6.93 -0.85
CA GLY A 54 -14.65 7.55 0.40
C GLY A 54 -14.21 9.01 0.27
N PRO A 55 -13.75 9.63 1.37
CA PRO A 55 -13.26 10.99 1.37
C PRO A 55 -11.96 11.16 0.58
N ASP A 56 -11.68 12.40 0.17
CA ASP A 56 -10.40 12.74 -0.44
C ASP A 56 -9.25 12.51 0.55
N MET A 57 -8.23 11.81 0.09
CA MET A 57 -7.07 11.50 0.94
C MET A 57 -6.19 12.71 1.24
N HIS A 58 -6.22 13.74 0.39
CA HIS A 58 -5.47 14.98 0.61
C HIS A 58 -5.99 15.73 1.83
N ASP A 59 -7.32 15.77 1.98
CA ASP A 59 -7.96 16.43 3.13
C ASP A 59 -7.77 15.64 4.43
N PHE A 60 -7.65 14.32 4.31
CA PHE A 60 -7.50 13.42 5.44
C PHE A 60 -6.09 13.39 6.04
N TRP A 61 -5.06 13.47 5.18
CA TRP A 61 -3.65 13.43 5.59
C TRP A 61 -3.02 14.83 5.58
N SER A 62 -3.69 15.84 6.14
CA SER A 62 -3.06 17.15 6.32
C SER A 62 -1.80 17.04 7.19
N ASP A 63 -0.79 17.85 6.89
CA ASP A 63 0.49 17.91 7.62
C ASP A 63 0.28 18.10 9.12
N GLU A 64 -0.73 18.88 9.50
CA GLU A 64 -1.10 19.15 10.87
C GLU A 64 -1.62 17.90 11.58
N PHE A 65 -2.52 17.14 10.92
CA PHE A 65 -3.06 15.90 11.47
C PHE A 65 -1.97 14.84 11.70
N ILE A 66 -1.09 14.62 10.72
CA ILE A 66 -0.01 13.64 10.83
C ILE A 66 0.95 14.02 11.96
N ARG A 67 1.33 15.30 12.04
CA ARG A 67 2.22 15.83 13.06
C ARG A 67 1.65 15.65 14.46
N ASP A 68 0.41 16.05 14.66
CA ASP A 68 -0.27 16.01 15.95
C ASP A 68 -0.65 14.59 16.37
N PHE A 69 -1.04 13.73 15.42
CA PHE A 69 -1.31 12.33 15.68
C PHE A 69 -0.11 11.65 16.35
N TRP A 70 1.08 11.80 15.78
CA TRP A 70 2.27 11.14 16.34
C TRP A 70 2.82 11.81 17.60
N LYS A 71 2.70 13.13 17.76
CA LYS A 71 3.07 13.83 19.00
C LYS A 71 2.21 13.40 20.20
N ASN A 72 0.94 13.11 19.95
CA ASN A 72 -0.04 12.85 20.99
C ASN A 72 -0.38 11.36 21.16
N PHE A 73 0.11 10.47 20.26
CA PHE A 73 -0.20 9.04 20.28
C PHE A 73 0.08 8.39 21.65
N LEU A 74 1.18 8.76 22.30
CA LEU A 74 1.51 8.24 23.63
C LEU A 74 0.66 8.82 24.77
N LYS A 75 0.00 9.98 24.55
CA LYS A 75 -0.83 10.65 25.56
C LYS A 75 -2.28 10.14 25.57
N GLY A 76 -2.79 9.68 24.44
CA GLY A 76 -4.16 9.17 24.32
C GLY A 76 -4.39 8.32 23.06
N PRO A 77 -3.81 7.11 22.99
CA PRO A 77 -3.84 6.30 21.77
C PRO A 77 -5.27 5.97 21.30
N ILE A 78 -6.22 5.75 22.22
CA ILE A 78 -7.59 5.39 21.87
C ILE A 78 -8.37 6.60 21.33
N SER A 79 -8.18 7.79 21.89
CA SER A 79 -8.83 9.02 21.40
C SER A 79 -8.35 9.39 20.02
N LEU A 80 -7.04 9.30 19.78
CA LEU A 80 -6.42 9.57 18.49
C LEU A 80 -6.79 8.54 17.41
N MET A 81 -6.84 7.25 17.78
CA MET A 81 -7.37 6.24 16.87
C MET A 81 -8.83 6.53 16.49
N ARG A 82 -9.65 6.97 17.44
CA ARG A 82 -11.03 7.34 17.15
C ARG A 82 -11.12 8.53 16.20
N GLU A 83 -10.32 9.57 16.43
CA GLU A 83 -10.23 10.75 15.58
C GLU A 83 -9.78 10.40 14.16
N ALA A 84 -8.76 9.55 14.02
CA ALA A 84 -8.30 9.03 12.74
C ALA A 84 -9.35 8.18 12.00
N TRP A 85 -10.24 7.50 12.73
CA TRP A 85 -11.30 6.66 12.14
C TRP A 85 -12.60 7.42 11.88
N GLU A 86 -12.81 8.58 12.50
CA GLU A 86 -14.07 9.33 12.40
C GLU A 86 -14.46 9.68 10.96
N PRO A 87 -13.56 10.18 10.09
CA PRO A 87 -13.91 10.51 8.70
C PRO A 87 -14.45 9.31 7.92
N VAL A 88 -13.88 8.13 8.14
CA VAL A 88 -14.34 6.90 7.49
C VAL A 88 -15.69 6.46 8.02
N LEU A 89 -15.88 6.51 9.35
CA LEU A 89 -17.16 6.16 9.96
C LEU A 89 -18.28 7.11 9.50
N ARG A 90 -17.96 8.38 9.30
CA ARG A 90 -18.87 9.40 8.76
C ARG A 90 -19.27 9.08 7.32
N ASN A 91 -18.33 8.67 6.48
CA ASN A 91 -18.54 8.36 5.07
C ASN A 91 -18.89 6.89 4.80
N TRP A 92 -19.06 6.05 5.84
CA TRP A 92 -19.31 4.61 5.71
C TRP A 92 -20.47 4.26 4.77
N HIS A 93 -21.56 5.04 4.83
CA HIS A 93 -22.73 4.79 3.99
C HIS A 93 -22.44 5.09 2.52
N GLU A 94 -21.77 6.19 2.23
CA GLU A 94 -21.36 6.57 0.88
C GLU A 94 -20.39 5.55 0.27
N MET A 95 -19.37 5.16 1.04
CA MET A 95 -18.44 4.09 0.67
C MET A 95 -19.18 2.77 0.40
N SER A 96 -20.15 2.41 1.25
CA SER A 96 -20.99 1.23 1.02
C SER A 96 -21.76 1.31 -0.29
N SER A 97 -22.34 2.47 -0.59
CA SER A 97 -23.11 2.69 -1.82
C SER A 97 -22.23 2.61 -3.08
N ALA A 98 -21.02 3.16 -3.03
CA ALA A 98 -20.05 3.03 -4.11
C ALA A 98 -19.67 1.57 -4.37
N LEU A 99 -19.36 0.80 -3.30
CA LEU A 99 -19.07 -0.63 -3.42
C LEU A 99 -20.26 -1.44 -3.97
N MET A 100 -21.48 -1.13 -3.53
CA MET A 100 -22.69 -1.75 -4.06
C MET A 100 -22.82 -1.50 -5.55
N SER A 101 -22.53 -0.28 -6.01
CA SER A 101 -22.61 0.10 -7.44
C SER A 101 -21.61 -0.68 -8.30
N VAL A 102 -20.36 -0.84 -7.88
CA VAL A 102 -19.37 -1.58 -8.66
C VAL A 102 -19.53 -3.11 -8.54
N GLY A 103 -20.06 -3.59 -7.41
CA GLY A 103 -20.25 -5.00 -7.12
C GLY A 103 -21.49 -5.65 -7.72
N ALA A 104 -22.49 -4.85 -8.16
CA ALA A 104 -23.82 -5.33 -8.55
C ALA A 104 -23.84 -6.42 -9.64
N GLU A 105 -22.87 -6.42 -10.55
CA GLU A 105 -22.79 -7.41 -11.64
C GLU A 105 -21.42 -8.12 -11.65
N ALA A 106 -20.68 -8.05 -10.56
CA ALA A 106 -19.35 -8.62 -10.51
C ALA A 106 -19.38 -10.13 -10.26
N ASP A 107 -18.48 -10.83 -10.93
CA ASP A 107 -18.21 -12.25 -10.67
C ASP A 107 -17.29 -12.43 -9.45
N LEU A 108 -16.54 -11.37 -9.09
CA LEU A 108 -15.65 -11.33 -7.93
C LEU A 108 -15.44 -9.88 -7.47
N LEU A 109 -15.51 -9.67 -6.14
CA LEU A 109 -15.09 -8.43 -5.50
C LEU A 109 -13.66 -8.56 -4.98
N PHE A 110 -12.77 -7.70 -5.49
CA PHE A 110 -11.38 -7.62 -5.06
C PHE A 110 -11.13 -6.31 -4.33
N THR A 111 -10.53 -6.36 -3.15
CA THR A 111 -10.27 -5.14 -2.36
C THR A 111 -8.82 -5.04 -1.90
N GLY A 112 -8.34 -3.80 -1.78
CA GLY A 112 -7.06 -3.49 -1.15
C GLY A 112 -7.03 -3.82 0.34
N GLN A 113 -5.99 -3.37 1.03
CA GLN A 113 -5.74 -3.72 2.42
C GLN A 113 -6.71 -3.06 3.41
N LEU A 114 -7.18 -1.85 3.11
CA LEU A 114 -8.03 -1.07 4.00
C LEU A 114 -9.53 -1.32 3.74
N TYR A 115 -10.34 -1.19 4.79
CA TYR A 115 -11.82 -1.28 4.76
C TYR A 115 -12.39 -2.59 4.20
N GLN A 116 -11.69 -3.69 4.44
CA GLN A 116 -12.15 -5.03 4.06
C GLN A 116 -13.46 -5.45 4.76
N ASP A 117 -13.75 -4.87 5.92
CA ASP A 117 -15.02 -5.03 6.65
C ASP A 117 -16.23 -4.49 5.89
N LEU A 118 -16.08 -3.38 5.18
CA LEU A 118 -17.08 -2.82 4.28
C LEU A 118 -17.31 -3.74 3.06
N ALA A 119 -16.20 -4.18 2.44
CA ALA A 119 -16.23 -4.98 1.23
C ALA A 119 -16.82 -6.38 1.46
N ILE A 120 -16.50 -7.05 2.58
CA ILE A 120 -17.06 -8.37 2.86
C ILE A 120 -18.58 -8.34 3.05
N ASN A 121 -19.14 -7.24 3.57
CA ASN A 121 -20.58 -7.11 3.70
C ASN A 121 -21.29 -6.99 2.35
N VAL A 122 -20.66 -6.31 1.38
CA VAL A 122 -21.15 -6.22 0.00
C VAL A 122 -21.03 -7.56 -0.72
N ALA A 123 -19.90 -8.27 -0.53
CA ALA A 123 -19.72 -9.61 -1.06
C ALA A 123 -20.73 -10.62 -0.46
N ASP A 124 -21.04 -10.49 0.84
CA ASP A 124 -22.09 -11.30 1.49
C ASP A 124 -23.46 -11.01 0.92
N TYR A 125 -23.79 -9.75 0.61
CA TYR A 125 -25.09 -9.34 0.06
C TYR A 125 -25.33 -9.86 -1.35
N TYR A 126 -24.31 -9.76 -2.23
CA TYR A 126 -24.42 -10.25 -3.61
C TYR A 126 -24.10 -11.74 -3.76
N ASP A 127 -23.70 -12.40 -2.67
CA ASP A 127 -23.21 -13.79 -2.66
C ASP A 127 -22.13 -14.05 -3.72
N ILE A 128 -21.18 -13.13 -3.84
CA ILE A 128 -20.04 -13.23 -4.76
C ILE A 128 -18.74 -13.52 -4.02
N PRO A 129 -17.78 -14.22 -4.63
CA PRO A 129 -16.46 -14.45 -4.06
C PRO A 129 -15.74 -13.11 -3.81
N MET A 130 -14.94 -13.08 -2.74
CA MET A 130 -14.13 -11.93 -2.37
C MET A 130 -12.66 -12.31 -2.28
N ALA A 131 -11.80 -11.49 -2.87
CA ALA A 131 -10.36 -11.55 -2.68
C ALA A 131 -9.83 -10.26 -2.07
N THR A 132 -8.70 -10.34 -1.36
CA THR A 132 -8.06 -9.20 -0.71
C THR A 132 -6.60 -9.10 -1.10
N LEU A 133 -6.06 -7.88 -1.13
CA LEU A 133 -4.66 -7.60 -1.37
C LEU A 133 -4.00 -7.04 -0.12
N HIS A 134 -2.81 -7.55 0.19
CA HIS A 134 -2.00 -7.10 1.32
C HIS A 134 -0.59 -6.76 0.84
N TYR A 135 -0.13 -5.55 1.09
CA TYR A 135 1.24 -5.11 0.77
C TYR A 135 2.16 -5.08 2.01
N ILE A 136 1.64 -5.55 3.15
CA ILE A 136 2.36 -5.91 4.37
C ILE A 136 1.62 -7.05 5.07
N PRO A 137 2.27 -7.90 5.90
CA PRO A 137 1.63 -9.01 6.59
C PRO A 137 0.65 -8.57 7.67
N MET A 138 -0.58 -8.21 7.31
CA MET A 138 -1.62 -7.71 8.24
C MET A 138 -2.35 -8.81 9.01
N ARG A 139 -2.32 -10.06 8.56
CA ARG A 139 -2.94 -11.15 9.32
C ARG A 139 -2.06 -11.57 10.48
N PRO A 140 -2.62 -11.94 11.65
CA PRO A 140 -1.86 -12.32 12.82
C PRO A 140 -0.77 -13.34 12.51
N ASN A 141 0.49 -12.95 12.75
CA ASN A 141 1.68 -13.75 12.52
C ASN A 141 2.79 -13.37 13.51
N GLY A 142 3.80 -14.22 13.61
CA GLY A 142 4.93 -14.01 14.51
C GLY A 142 6.15 -13.38 13.84
N ARG A 143 6.03 -12.88 12.59
CA ARG A 143 7.16 -12.41 11.78
C ARG A 143 7.11 -10.93 11.44
N LEU A 144 5.98 -10.26 11.72
CA LEU A 144 5.80 -8.84 11.41
C LEU A 144 6.81 -7.93 12.11
N VAL A 145 7.13 -8.22 13.36
CA VAL A 145 8.08 -7.41 14.14
C VAL A 145 9.33 -8.25 14.44
N PRO A 146 10.48 -7.94 13.79
CA PRO A 146 11.72 -8.64 14.04
C PRO A 146 12.17 -8.57 15.50
N ARG A 147 12.79 -9.64 16.00
CA ARG A 147 13.36 -9.76 17.36
C ARG A 147 12.33 -9.81 18.50
N VAL A 148 11.04 -9.63 18.24
CA VAL A 148 9.99 -9.83 19.24
C VAL A 148 9.52 -11.30 19.18
N PRO A 149 9.28 -11.98 20.32
CA PRO A 149 8.78 -13.35 20.32
C PRO A 149 7.48 -13.49 19.53
N GLY A 150 7.43 -14.44 18.60
CA GLY A 150 6.30 -14.62 17.69
C GLY A 150 4.92 -14.75 18.36
N PRO A 151 4.75 -15.47 19.50
CA PRO A 151 3.49 -15.49 20.21
C PRO A 151 3.00 -14.12 20.68
N VAL A 152 3.93 -13.24 21.10
CA VAL A 152 3.61 -11.87 21.54
C VAL A 152 3.15 -11.03 20.35
N VAL A 153 3.85 -11.11 19.20
CA VAL A 153 3.45 -10.41 17.98
C VAL A 153 2.07 -10.86 17.54
N ARG A 154 1.80 -12.17 17.48
CA ARG A 154 0.47 -12.70 17.11
C ARG A 154 -0.64 -12.22 18.02
N ALA A 155 -0.41 -12.26 19.34
CA ALA A 155 -1.39 -11.80 20.32
C ALA A 155 -1.68 -10.29 20.16
N GLY A 156 -0.64 -9.48 19.98
CA GLY A 156 -0.77 -8.05 19.73
C GLY A 156 -1.55 -7.74 18.45
N MET A 157 -1.27 -8.44 17.35
CA MET A 157 -2.00 -8.29 16.09
C MET A 157 -3.47 -8.71 16.21
N SER A 158 -3.73 -9.81 16.92
CA SER A 158 -5.12 -10.27 17.16
C SER A 158 -5.90 -9.28 18.04
N LEU A 159 -5.25 -8.68 19.02
CA LEU A 159 -5.85 -7.62 19.84
C LEU A 159 -6.14 -6.37 19.00
N TYR A 160 -5.20 -5.98 18.13
CA TYR A 160 -5.38 -4.86 17.20
C TYR A 160 -6.59 -5.09 16.28
N ASP A 161 -6.71 -6.27 15.64
CA ASP A 161 -7.85 -6.63 14.81
C ASP A 161 -9.17 -6.54 15.59
N TRP A 162 -9.18 -7.01 16.83
CA TRP A 162 -10.35 -6.94 17.70
C TRP A 162 -10.73 -5.50 18.06
N VAL A 163 -9.75 -4.65 18.40
CA VAL A 163 -9.97 -3.24 18.73
C VAL A 163 -10.54 -2.50 17.51
N CYS A 164 -9.93 -2.64 16.34
CA CYS A 164 -10.40 -2.02 15.10
C CYS A 164 -11.84 -2.44 14.77
N TRP A 165 -12.13 -3.74 14.89
CA TRP A 165 -13.50 -4.24 14.71
C TRP A 165 -14.49 -3.65 15.72
N ARG A 166 -14.13 -3.53 16.98
CA ARG A 166 -14.98 -2.91 18.01
C ARG A 166 -15.26 -1.43 17.71
N MET A 167 -14.32 -0.72 17.12
CA MET A 167 -14.50 0.67 16.70
C MET A 167 -15.49 0.78 15.53
N ASN A 168 -15.39 -0.09 14.55
CA ASN A 168 -16.22 -0.10 13.34
C ASN A 168 -17.59 -0.75 13.56
N LYS A 169 -17.77 -1.51 14.65
CA LYS A 169 -18.92 -2.38 14.89
C LYS A 169 -20.29 -1.71 14.69
N LYS A 170 -20.45 -0.47 15.13
CA LYS A 170 -21.74 0.24 14.98
C LYS A 170 -22.06 0.56 13.53
N ALA A 171 -21.07 1.02 12.78
CA ALA A 171 -21.20 1.35 11.36
C ALA A 171 -21.42 0.07 10.53
N GLU A 172 -20.65 -0.97 10.81
CA GLU A 172 -20.81 -2.29 10.19
C GLU A 172 -22.20 -2.89 10.43
N ASP A 173 -22.68 -2.87 11.67
CA ASP A 173 -24.01 -3.39 11.99
C ASP A 173 -25.14 -2.58 11.33
N LYS A 174 -24.96 -1.26 11.17
CA LYS A 174 -25.91 -0.42 10.45
C LYS A 174 -25.93 -0.79 8.97
N GLN A 175 -24.77 -0.97 8.36
CA GLN A 175 -24.65 -1.42 6.96
C GLN A 175 -25.30 -2.78 6.77
N ARG A 176 -24.95 -3.78 7.60
CA ARG A 176 -25.48 -5.14 7.48
C ARG A 176 -26.99 -5.19 7.62
N ARG A 177 -27.56 -4.47 8.60
CA ARG A 177 -29.03 -4.36 8.73
C ARG A 177 -29.68 -3.70 7.52
N GLY A 178 -29.06 -2.64 6.98
CA GLY A 178 -29.53 -1.98 5.75
C GLY A 178 -29.53 -2.89 4.52
N LEU A 179 -28.61 -3.86 4.49
CA LEU A 179 -28.50 -4.91 3.47
C LEU A 179 -29.35 -6.16 3.78
N GLY A 180 -30.12 -6.20 4.86
CA GLY A 180 -30.88 -7.38 5.25
C GLY A 180 -30.04 -8.53 5.82
N LEU A 181 -28.76 -8.28 6.15
CA LEU A 181 -27.83 -9.28 6.67
C LEU A 181 -27.84 -9.32 8.21
N ALA A 182 -27.59 -10.50 8.78
CA ALA A 182 -27.36 -10.64 10.21
C ALA A 182 -26.14 -9.85 10.68
N THR A 183 -26.17 -9.29 11.90
CA THR A 183 -25.03 -8.55 12.46
C THR A 183 -23.81 -9.45 12.62
N ALA A 184 -22.61 -8.87 12.41
CA ALA A 184 -21.37 -9.61 12.54
C ALA A 184 -21.05 -9.93 14.01
N THR A 185 -20.71 -11.18 14.31
CA THR A 185 -20.33 -11.64 15.65
C THR A 185 -18.83 -11.73 15.86
N VAL A 186 -18.06 -11.69 14.77
CA VAL A 186 -16.59 -11.76 14.77
C VAL A 186 -16.00 -10.74 13.77
N ALA A 187 -14.75 -10.35 13.98
CA ALA A 187 -14.03 -9.41 13.14
C ALA A 187 -13.95 -9.85 11.67
N SER A 188 -13.92 -8.89 10.76
CA SER A 188 -13.85 -9.13 9.31
C SER A 188 -12.68 -10.03 8.87
N PRO A 189 -11.46 -9.95 9.41
CA PRO A 189 -10.39 -10.88 9.07
C PRO A 189 -10.77 -12.35 9.31
N SER A 190 -11.47 -12.62 10.40
CA SER A 190 -11.94 -13.98 10.72
C SER A 190 -13.06 -14.44 9.78
N ARG A 191 -13.96 -13.54 9.35
CA ARG A 191 -15.02 -13.86 8.38
C ARG A 191 -14.43 -14.14 7.00
N ILE A 192 -13.49 -13.29 6.55
CA ILE A 192 -12.76 -13.43 5.28
C ILE A 192 -12.06 -14.80 5.22
N ALA A 193 -11.30 -15.13 6.29
CA ALA A 193 -10.60 -16.41 6.37
C ALA A 193 -11.56 -17.62 6.39
N LYS A 194 -12.67 -17.55 7.16
CA LYS A 194 -13.67 -18.64 7.23
C LYS A 194 -14.42 -18.84 5.91
N ARG A 195 -14.62 -17.76 5.14
CA ARG A 195 -15.24 -17.82 3.82
C ARG A 195 -14.35 -18.50 2.78
N GLY A 196 -13.07 -18.75 3.10
CA GLY A 196 -12.09 -19.27 2.16
C GLY A 196 -11.66 -18.24 1.11
N SER A 197 -11.83 -16.94 1.41
CA SER A 197 -11.45 -15.85 0.53
C SER A 197 -9.95 -15.89 0.22
N LEU A 198 -9.58 -15.53 -1.02
CA LEU A 198 -8.19 -15.42 -1.44
C LEU A 198 -7.56 -14.15 -0.84
N GLU A 199 -6.47 -14.31 -0.10
CA GLU A 199 -5.75 -13.22 0.57
C GLU A 199 -4.35 -13.06 -0.07
N ILE A 200 -4.26 -12.34 -1.20
CA ILE A 200 -3.02 -12.19 -1.98
C ILE A 200 -2.02 -11.33 -1.22
N GLN A 201 -0.77 -11.81 -1.10
CA GLN A 201 0.34 -11.13 -0.46
C GLN A 201 1.20 -10.46 -1.54
N ALA A 202 1.01 -9.14 -1.74
CA ALA A 202 1.68 -8.32 -2.75
C ALA A 202 3.05 -7.82 -2.26
N TYR A 203 3.87 -8.73 -1.76
CA TYR A 203 5.27 -8.54 -1.38
C TYR A 203 6.00 -9.87 -1.49
N ASP A 204 7.32 -9.80 -1.63
CA ASP A 204 8.14 -10.99 -1.74
C ASP A 204 8.30 -11.65 -0.36
N ASP A 205 8.16 -12.98 -0.26
CA ASP A 205 8.27 -13.73 0.99
C ASP A 205 9.64 -13.59 1.66
N VAL A 206 10.67 -13.37 0.83
CA VAL A 206 12.05 -13.14 1.29
C VAL A 206 12.19 -11.88 2.15
N CYS A 207 11.26 -10.92 2.04
CA CYS A 207 11.21 -9.72 2.87
C CYS A 207 10.81 -10.02 4.32
N PHE A 208 10.08 -11.13 4.55
CA PHE A 208 9.58 -11.56 5.87
C PHE A 208 9.99 -13.01 6.18
N PRO A 209 11.27 -13.27 6.50
CA PRO A 209 11.80 -14.63 6.65
C PRO A 209 11.00 -15.52 7.61
N GLY A 210 10.57 -16.68 7.10
CA GLY A 210 9.80 -17.68 7.84
C GLY A 210 8.29 -17.46 7.88
N LEU A 211 7.77 -16.39 7.24
CA LEU A 211 6.33 -16.12 7.18
C LEU A 211 5.59 -17.13 6.29
N ALA A 212 6.15 -17.48 5.14
CA ALA A 212 5.58 -18.49 4.25
C ALA A 212 5.39 -19.84 4.97
N ASN A 213 6.40 -20.28 5.74
CA ASN A 213 6.31 -21.50 6.56
C ASN A 213 5.22 -21.39 7.64
N GLU A 214 5.10 -20.24 8.31
CA GLU A 214 4.07 -20.01 9.33
C GLU A 214 2.65 -20.07 8.72
N TRP A 215 2.50 -19.62 7.49
CA TRP A 215 1.22 -19.58 6.78
C TRP A 215 0.93 -20.80 5.91
N ALA A 216 1.83 -21.78 5.80
CA ALA A 216 1.62 -23.02 5.05
C ALA A 216 0.32 -23.75 5.45
N LYS A 217 -0.09 -23.64 6.70
CA LYS A 217 -1.35 -24.21 7.24
C LYS A 217 -2.63 -23.64 6.62
N TRP A 218 -2.54 -22.50 5.93
CA TRP A 218 -3.69 -21.86 5.27
C TRP A 218 -3.96 -22.38 3.85
N GLY A 219 -3.28 -23.46 3.44
CA GLY A 219 -3.63 -24.24 2.24
C GLY A 219 -3.67 -23.45 0.93
N GLY A 220 -2.76 -22.46 0.75
CA GLY A 220 -2.72 -21.62 -0.45
C GLY A 220 -3.68 -20.42 -0.42
N GLN A 221 -4.44 -20.23 0.64
CA GLN A 221 -5.32 -19.05 0.79
C GLN A 221 -4.54 -17.72 0.83
N ARG A 222 -3.25 -17.76 1.22
CA ARG A 222 -2.37 -16.59 1.36
C ARG A 222 -1.15 -16.67 0.46
N PRO A 223 -1.31 -16.70 -0.87
CA PRO A 223 -0.19 -16.81 -1.80
C PRO A 223 0.63 -15.51 -1.83
N PHE A 224 1.95 -15.66 -1.98
CA PHE A 224 2.87 -14.55 -2.22
C PHE A 224 3.04 -14.37 -3.72
N VAL A 225 2.81 -13.17 -4.22
CA VAL A 225 2.94 -12.85 -5.64
C VAL A 225 4.10 -11.91 -5.94
N GLY A 226 4.77 -11.42 -4.90
CA GLY A 226 5.74 -10.35 -5.03
C GLY A 226 5.09 -8.97 -5.09
N SER A 227 5.90 -7.92 -4.99
CA SER A 227 5.40 -6.55 -4.98
C SER A 227 4.83 -6.16 -6.34
N LEU A 228 3.66 -5.54 -6.33
CA LEU A 228 2.94 -5.02 -7.49
C LEU A 228 3.27 -3.54 -7.65
N THR A 229 4.02 -3.22 -8.66
CA THR A 229 4.41 -1.84 -9.00
C THR A 229 4.01 -1.52 -10.43
N MET A 230 3.46 -0.34 -10.64
CA MET A 230 3.09 0.13 -11.97
C MET A 230 4.30 0.75 -12.64
N GLU A 231 4.68 0.24 -13.81
CA GLU A 231 5.80 0.77 -14.60
C GLU A 231 5.29 1.88 -15.53
N LEU A 232 4.99 3.05 -14.96
CA LEU A 232 4.62 4.22 -15.75
C LEU A 232 5.87 5.01 -16.14
N THR A 233 6.12 5.14 -17.44
CA THR A 233 7.13 6.05 -17.97
C THR A 233 6.69 7.48 -17.71
N THR A 234 7.61 8.32 -17.25
CA THR A 234 7.40 9.75 -17.08
C THR A 234 8.17 10.54 -18.12
N GLU A 235 7.73 11.75 -18.45
CA GLU A 235 8.40 12.60 -19.45
C GLU A 235 9.83 12.97 -19.07
N CYS A 236 10.15 13.00 -17.77
CA CYS A 236 11.47 13.39 -17.27
C CYS A 236 12.45 12.22 -17.14
N ASP A 237 12.02 10.95 -17.30
CA ASP A 237 12.90 9.78 -17.07
C ASP A 237 14.18 9.83 -17.91
N ASP A 238 14.07 10.14 -19.21
CA ASP A 238 15.22 10.16 -20.13
C ASP A 238 16.19 11.33 -19.82
N GLU A 239 15.65 12.50 -19.44
CA GLU A 239 16.46 13.63 -18.98
C GLU A 239 17.22 13.30 -17.69
N VAL A 240 16.55 12.64 -16.75
CA VAL A 240 17.16 12.21 -15.48
C VAL A 240 18.27 11.18 -15.73
N LEU A 241 18.04 10.19 -16.60
CA LEU A 241 19.07 9.22 -16.97
C LEU A 241 20.26 9.88 -17.68
N ALA A 242 20.01 10.85 -18.56
CA ALA A 242 21.07 11.62 -19.21
C ALA A 242 21.91 12.42 -18.19
N TRP A 243 21.26 13.04 -17.17
CA TRP A 243 21.97 13.72 -16.10
C TRP A 243 22.78 12.73 -15.22
N ILE A 244 22.23 11.57 -14.91
CA ILE A 244 22.94 10.53 -14.14
C ILE A 244 24.21 10.11 -14.88
N ALA A 245 24.13 9.90 -16.20
CA ALA A 245 25.25 9.45 -17.04
C ALA A 245 26.39 10.46 -17.15
N GLN A 246 26.18 11.74 -16.81
CA GLN A 246 27.19 12.79 -16.83
C GLN A 246 28.18 12.76 -15.66
N GLY A 247 27.97 11.87 -14.66
CA GLY A 247 28.84 11.82 -13.49
C GLY A 247 28.70 10.50 -12.71
N THR A 248 29.15 10.52 -11.45
CA THR A 248 28.98 9.35 -10.56
C THR A 248 27.51 9.03 -10.31
N PRO A 249 27.13 7.75 -10.13
CA PRO A 249 25.76 7.37 -9.77
C PRO A 249 25.30 8.13 -8.53
N PRO A 250 24.15 8.82 -8.55
CA PRO A 250 23.67 9.59 -7.41
C PRO A 250 23.04 8.73 -6.31
N ILE A 251 22.89 9.28 -5.11
CA ILE A 251 21.95 8.79 -4.11
C ILE A 251 20.57 9.37 -4.45
N CYS A 252 19.57 8.51 -4.64
CA CYS A 252 18.21 8.96 -4.94
C CYS A 252 17.43 9.15 -3.62
N PHE A 253 16.79 10.31 -3.47
CA PHE A 253 15.92 10.66 -2.34
C PHE A 253 14.48 10.76 -2.82
N GLY A 254 13.57 9.93 -2.28
CA GLY A 254 12.17 9.91 -2.68
C GLY A 254 11.25 9.77 -1.47
N PHE A 255 10.39 10.75 -1.26
CA PHE A 255 9.52 10.79 -0.09
C PHE A 255 8.06 10.41 -0.40
N GLY A 256 7.75 10.16 -1.67
CA GLY A 256 6.43 9.71 -2.13
C GLY A 256 5.33 10.74 -1.91
N SER A 257 4.17 10.26 -1.46
CA SER A 257 3.00 11.09 -1.15
C SER A 257 3.02 11.66 0.28
N MET A 258 4.10 11.45 1.03
CA MET A 258 4.20 11.96 2.41
C MET A 258 4.83 13.35 2.38
N PRO A 259 4.22 14.34 3.04
CA PRO A 259 4.86 15.63 3.22
C PRO A 259 6.13 15.48 4.04
N VAL A 260 7.24 15.94 3.49
CA VAL A 260 8.58 15.59 3.97
C VAL A 260 9.06 16.49 5.08
N ALA A 261 8.68 17.75 5.09
CA ALA A 261 9.21 18.71 6.05
C ALA A 261 8.36 19.97 6.11
N GLU A 262 8.54 20.70 7.21
CA GLU A 262 8.05 22.06 7.37
C GLU A 262 8.69 23.02 6.31
N SER A 263 9.87 22.64 5.74
CA SER A 263 10.59 23.40 4.72
C SER A 263 11.27 22.46 3.71
N PRO A 264 10.75 22.36 2.48
CA PRO A 264 11.44 21.67 1.37
C PRO A 264 12.85 22.23 1.11
N ALA A 265 13.04 23.54 1.21
CA ALA A 265 14.34 24.19 1.04
C ALA A 265 15.37 23.72 2.09
N ASP A 266 14.98 23.57 3.37
CA ASP A 266 15.88 23.06 4.40
C ASP A 266 16.22 21.60 4.19
N THR A 267 15.25 20.80 3.69
CA THR A 267 15.50 19.41 3.31
C THR A 267 16.54 19.32 2.19
N VAL A 268 16.42 20.14 1.14
CA VAL A 268 17.41 20.17 0.04
C VAL A 268 18.78 20.63 0.55
N ARG A 269 18.84 21.66 1.42
CA ARG A 269 20.12 22.09 2.03
C ARG A 269 20.75 20.97 2.86
N MET A 270 19.97 20.28 3.68
CA MET A 270 20.46 19.18 4.52
C MET A 270 21.00 18.02 3.66
N ILE A 271 20.24 17.60 2.63
CA ILE A 271 20.66 16.54 1.71
C ILE A 271 21.91 16.99 0.93
N GLY A 272 21.90 18.19 0.37
CA GLY A 272 23.01 18.73 -0.39
C GLY A 272 24.28 18.81 0.43
N ALA A 273 24.23 19.33 1.65
CA ALA A 273 25.37 19.40 2.57
C ALA A 273 25.92 17.99 2.90
N ALA A 274 25.05 17.04 3.22
CA ALA A 274 25.47 15.67 3.54
C ALA A 274 26.11 14.96 2.33
N CYS A 275 25.56 15.16 1.12
CA CYS A 275 26.11 14.57 -0.10
C CYS A 275 27.43 15.24 -0.50
N ALA A 276 27.56 16.56 -0.40
CA ALA A 276 28.81 17.29 -0.68
C ALA A 276 29.96 16.80 0.22
N GLU A 277 29.71 16.65 1.52
CA GLU A 277 30.70 16.16 2.50
C GLU A 277 31.17 14.72 2.18
N LEU A 278 30.28 13.92 1.56
CA LEU A 278 30.57 12.54 1.15
C LEU A 278 31.15 12.44 -0.27
N GLY A 279 31.24 13.54 -1.01
CA GLY A 279 31.61 13.55 -2.42
C GLY A 279 30.58 12.85 -3.33
N GLU A 280 29.31 12.82 -2.92
CA GLU A 280 28.22 12.15 -3.62
C GLU A 280 27.30 13.14 -4.35
N ARG A 281 26.64 12.67 -5.40
CA ARG A 281 25.55 13.41 -6.07
C ARG A 281 24.21 13.01 -5.48
N ALA A 282 23.23 13.91 -5.48
CA ALA A 282 21.88 13.67 -5.05
C ALA A 282 20.86 13.86 -6.17
N LEU A 283 19.93 12.91 -6.31
CA LEU A 283 18.71 13.05 -7.09
C LEU A 283 17.53 13.09 -6.13
N ILE A 284 16.80 14.21 -6.10
CA ILE A 284 15.67 14.40 -5.19
C ILE A 284 14.36 14.35 -5.97
N CYS A 285 13.49 13.39 -5.66
CA CYS A 285 12.14 13.27 -6.22
C CYS A 285 11.16 13.95 -5.27
N SER A 286 10.54 15.06 -5.71
CA SER A 286 9.68 15.92 -4.88
C SER A 286 8.40 15.24 -4.39
N GLY A 287 7.89 14.26 -5.15
CA GLY A 287 6.60 13.65 -4.84
C GLY A 287 5.45 14.65 -4.89
N TRP A 288 4.72 14.77 -3.78
CA TRP A 288 3.63 15.76 -3.62
C TRP A 288 4.10 17.07 -3.00
N SER A 289 5.34 17.17 -2.56
CA SER A 289 5.87 18.39 -1.96
C SER A 289 6.24 19.41 -3.03
N ASP A 290 5.99 20.70 -2.74
CA ASP A 290 6.39 21.80 -3.62
C ASP A 290 7.87 22.14 -3.39
N PHE A 291 8.67 21.89 -4.43
CA PHE A 291 10.12 22.20 -4.48
C PHE A 291 10.44 23.31 -5.48
N SER A 292 9.48 24.17 -5.81
CA SER A 292 9.68 25.28 -6.77
C SER A 292 10.68 26.33 -6.29
N ASP A 293 10.75 26.57 -4.96
CA ASP A 293 11.63 27.56 -4.35
C ASP A 293 12.71 26.90 -3.48
N VAL A 294 13.61 26.14 -4.12
CA VAL A 294 14.70 25.46 -3.42
C VAL A 294 16.08 25.88 -3.95
N PRO A 295 17.14 25.78 -3.12
CA PRO A 295 18.49 26.11 -3.55
C PRO A 295 18.93 25.26 -4.74
N GLN A 296 19.55 25.90 -5.74
CA GLN A 296 20.23 25.20 -6.83
C GLN A 296 21.65 24.84 -6.39
N LEU A 297 22.01 23.58 -6.46
CA LEU A 297 23.32 23.04 -6.09
C LEU A 297 23.82 22.15 -7.22
N ASP A 298 25.05 22.33 -7.71
CA ASP A 298 25.61 21.65 -8.90
C ASP A 298 25.55 20.11 -8.79
N HIS A 299 25.71 19.57 -7.59
CA HIS A 299 25.69 18.12 -7.32
C HIS A 299 24.30 17.57 -6.98
N VAL A 300 23.25 18.42 -6.97
CA VAL A 300 21.87 18.05 -6.63
C VAL A 300 20.95 18.33 -7.82
N LYS A 301 20.19 17.32 -8.24
CA LYS A 301 19.09 17.48 -9.20
C LYS A 301 17.76 17.23 -8.48
N VAL A 302 16.86 18.20 -8.55
CA VAL A 302 15.49 18.08 -8.07
C VAL A 302 14.57 17.83 -9.26
N VAL A 303 13.70 16.84 -9.16
CA VAL A 303 12.75 16.43 -10.20
C VAL A 303 11.39 16.11 -9.60
N GLY A 304 10.35 16.06 -10.41
CA GLY A 304 9.03 15.63 -10.02
C GLY A 304 8.95 14.12 -9.76
N VAL A 305 7.98 13.47 -10.39
CA VAL A 305 7.80 12.01 -10.32
C VAL A 305 8.65 11.34 -11.39
N VAL A 306 9.33 10.26 -11.03
CA VAL A 306 10.12 9.43 -11.95
C VAL A 306 9.73 7.97 -11.86
N ASN A 307 10.03 7.19 -12.89
CA ASN A 307 9.88 5.74 -12.87
C ASN A 307 11.04 5.08 -12.10
N TYR A 308 10.79 4.67 -10.87
CA TYR A 308 11.82 4.06 -10.02
C TYR A 308 12.42 2.78 -10.61
N THR A 309 11.67 2.02 -11.39
CA THR A 309 12.18 0.80 -12.04
C THR A 309 13.28 1.13 -13.06
N LYS A 310 13.20 2.29 -13.74
CA LYS A 310 14.22 2.78 -14.66
C LYS A 310 15.38 3.48 -13.95
N ILE A 311 15.08 4.30 -12.95
CA ILE A 311 16.05 5.22 -12.33
C ILE A 311 16.90 4.54 -11.27
N PHE A 312 16.34 3.71 -10.37
CA PHE A 312 17.09 3.11 -9.28
C PHE A 312 18.28 2.24 -9.71
N PRO A 313 18.21 1.45 -10.81
CA PRO A 313 19.38 0.69 -11.28
C PRO A 313 20.60 1.56 -11.64
N ALA A 314 20.38 2.84 -11.96
CA ALA A 314 21.43 3.81 -12.27
C ALA A 314 21.89 4.61 -11.02
N CYS A 315 21.30 4.36 -9.85
CA CYS A 315 21.63 5.03 -8.60
C CYS A 315 22.57 4.17 -7.73
N ARG A 316 23.28 4.82 -6.82
CA ARG A 316 24.20 4.18 -5.88
C ARG A 316 23.49 3.64 -4.64
N ALA A 317 22.48 4.34 -4.19
CA ALA A 317 21.63 4.00 -3.04
C ALA A 317 20.29 4.74 -3.15
N VAL A 318 19.32 4.32 -2.34
CA VAL A 318 18.04 5.03 -2.23
C VAL A 318 17.76 5.42 -0.77
N VAL A 319 17.29 6.65 -0.58
CA VAL A 319 16.75 7.17 0.69
C VAL A 319 15.27 7.45 0.47
N HIS A 320 14.41 6.82 1.27
CA HIS A 320 12.96 6.96 1.08
C HIS A 320 12.17 6.82 2.39
N HIS A 321 10.88 7.15 2.34
CA HIS A 321 10.00 7.11 3.52
C HIS A 321 9.68 5.69 4.04
N GLY A 322 9.85 4.65 3.22
CA GLY A 322 9.60 3.26 3.62
C GLY A 322 8.25 2.69 3.14
N GLY A 323 7.60 3.30 2.16
CA GLY A 323 6.45 2.69 1.49
C GLY A 323 6.84 1.35 0.82
N SER A 324 5.93 0.38 0.82
CA SER A 324 6.16 -0.99 0.33
C SER A 324 6.65 -1.03 -1.12
N GLY A 325 6.02 -0.26 -2.03
CA GLY A 325 6.39 -0.21 -3.45
C GLY A 325 7.79 0.35 -3.67
N THR A 326 8.15 1.47 -3.02
CA THR A 326 9.48 2.07 -3.13
C THR A 326 10.56 1.17 -2.52
N THR A 327 10.25 0.51 -1.38
CA THR A 327 11.14 -0.48 -0.77
C THR A 327 11.42 -1.63 -1.74
N ALA A 328 10.38 -2.18 -2.37
CA ALA A 328 10.53 -3.26 -3.35
C ALA A 328 11.32 -2.82 -4.59
N ALA A 329 11.10 -1.60 -5.09
CA ALA A 329 11.86 -1.06 -6.22
C ALA A 329 13.35 -0.96 -5.91
N GLY A 330 13.73 -0.47 -4.71
CA GLY A 330 15.12 -0.42 -4.25
C GLY A 330 15.74 -1.81 -4.11
N LEU A 331 15.01 -2.77 -3.54
CA LEU A 331 15.46 -4.16 -3.40
C LEU A 331 15.66 -4.83 -4.78
N ARG A 332 14.76 -4.64 -5.72
CA ARG A 332 14.86 -5.15 -7.10
C ARG A 332 16.04 -4.53 -7.86
N ALA A 333 16.30 -3.25 -7.65
CA ALA A 333 17.45 -2.57 -8.24
C ALA A 333 18.79 -3.03 -7.67
N GLY A 334 18.78 -3.77 -6.55
CA GLY A 334 20.00 -4.26 -5.92
C GLY A 334 20.85 -3.17 -5.30
N ILE A 335 20.25 -2.07 -4.87
CA ILE A 335 20.92 -0.93 -4.23
C ILE A 335 20.57 -0.83 -2.75
N PRO A 336 21.50 -0.36 -1.89
CA PRO A 336 21.25 -0.18 -0.48
C PRO A 336 20.18 0.87 -0.20
N SER A 337 19.40 0.68 0.88
CA SER A 337 18.29 1.57 1.24
C SER A 337 18.49 2.21 2.62
N LEU A 338 18.18 3.51 2.72
CA LEU A 338 17.96 4.21 3.98
C LEU A 338 16.48 4.56 4.09
N ILE A 339 15.78 3.99 5.07
CA ILE A 339 14.38 4.35 5.33
C ILE A 339 14.31 5.44 6.40
N LEU A 340 13.83 6.62 6.00
CA LEU A 340 13.51 7.75 6.87
C LEU A 340 11.99 7.75 7.12
N TRP A 341 11.55 6.96 8.07
CA TRP A 341 10.14 6.72 8.32
C TRP A 341 9.46 7.83 9.11
N THR A 342 8.19 8.07 8.81
CA THR A 342 7.32 9.02 9.52
C THR A 342 6.21 8.30 10.27
N ALA A 343 5.47 7.43 9.61
CA ALA A 343 4.22 6.86 10.12
C ALA A 343 3.87 5.50 9.51
N GLY A 344 2.75 4.92 9.94
CA GLY A 344 2.14 3.73 9.34
C GLY A 344 2.99 2.47 9.45
N ASP A 345 3.12 1.76 8.34
CA ASP A 345 3.89 0.53 8.19
C ASP A 345 5.40 0.75 7.93
N GLN A 346 5.80 2.00 7.67
CA GLN A 346 7.18 2.35 7.31
C GLN A 346 8.23 1.91 8.35
N PRO A 347 8.01 2.05 9.69
CA PRO A 347 8.95 1.51 10.68
C PRO A 347 9.13 0.00 10.60
N LEU A 348 8.09 -0.74 10.22
CA LEU A 348 8.14 -2.19 10.05
C LEU A 348 9.03 -2.56 8.87
N TRP A 349 8.85 -1.90 7.71
CA TRP A 349 9.75 -2.04 6.57
C TRP A 349 11.18 -1.68 6.93
N GLY A 350 11.39 -0.58 7.68
CA GLY A 350 12.71 -0.20 8.19
C GLY A 350 13.36 -1.26 9.07
N ALA A 351 12.58 -1.92 9.92
CA ALA A 351 13.08 -3.01 10.77
C ALA A 351 13.49 -4.25 9.94
N HIS A 352 12.72 -4.58 8.90
CA HIS A 352 13.03 -5.70 8.01
C HIS A 352 14.25 -5.43 7.12
N ILE A 353 14.39 -4.22 6.56
CA ILE A 353 15.61 -3.81 5.81
C ILE A 353 16.86 -3.94 6.66
N LYS A 354 16.81 -3.54 7.95
CA LYS A 354 17.91 -3.75 8.89
C LYS A 354 18.19 -5.24 9.16
N GLN A 355 17.15 -6.04 9.34
CA GLN A 355 17.28 -7.48 9.57
C GLN A 355 17.93 -8.20 8.38
N LEU A 356 17.55 -7.82 7.17
CA LEU A 356 18.08 -8.36 5.92
C LEU A 356 19.48 -7.84 5.59
N LYS A 357 19.97 -6.83 6.31
CA LYS A 357 21.27 -6.18 6.11
C LYS A 357 21.44 -5.54 4.72
N VAL A 358 20.34 -5.10 4.12
CA VAL A 358 20.31 -4.40 2.84
C VAL A 358 20.15 -2.89 2.99
N GLY A 359 20.12 -2.40 4.23
CA GLY A 359 19.99 -0.99 4.53
C GLY A 359 19.86 -0.69 6.03
N THR A 360 19.48 0.55 6.33
CA THR A 360 19.21 1.02 7.69
C THR A 360 17.96 1.87 7.73
N SER A 361 17.50 2.26 8.91
CA SER A 361 16.34 3.15 9.04
C SER A 361 16.42 4.03 10.27
N ARG A 362 15.79 5.20 10.17
CA ARG A 362 15.66 6.21 11.24
C ARG A 362 14.28 6.86 11.14
N ARG A 363 13.79 7.38 12.26
CA ARG A 363 12.63 8.26 12.23
C ARG A 363 13.02 9.58 11.55
N PHE A 364 12.21 10.08 10.61
CA PHE A 364 12.50 11.31 9.87
C PHE A 364 12.72 12.52 10.81
N SER A 365 11.83 12.72 11.80
CA SER A 365 11.94 13.80 12.78
C SER A 365 13.16 13.73 13.71
N ALA A 366 13.93 12.64 13.69
CA ALA A 366 15.19 12.48 14.42
C ALA A 366 16.41 12.57 13.48
N SER A 367 16.22 13.01 12.25
CA SER A 367 17.29 13.20 11.27
C SER A 367 17.88 14.60 11.40
N THR A 368 19.19 14.65 11.49
CA THR A 368 20.03 15.87 11.40
C THR A 368 21.04 15.67 10.29
N PRO A 369 21.74 16.72 9.82
CA PRO A 369 22.81 16.57 8.83
C PRO A 369 23.84 15.49 9.24
N GLU A 370 24.27 15.49 10.51
CA GLU A 370 25.27 14.57 11.04
C GLU A 370 24.75 13.13 11.05
N THR A 371 23.51 12.91 11.49
CA THR A 371 22.90 11.58 11.52
C THR A 371 22.60 11.05 10.14
N LEU A 372 22.16 11.90 9.20
CA LEU A 372 21.98 11.55 7.80
C LEU A 372 23.30 11.10 7.18
N MET A 373 24.36 11.89 7.38
CA MET A 373 25.70 11.59 6.89
C MET A 373 26.23 10.25 7.46
N ALA A 374 26.02 9.99 8.76
CA ALA A 374 26.41 8.74 9.38
C ALA A 374 25.64 7.53 8.80
N ASP A 375 24.34 7.67 8.59
CA ASP A 375 23.50 6.64 7.98
C ASP A 375 23.87 6.39 6.51
N LEU A 376 24.17 7.45 5.74
CA LEU A 376 24.64 7.33 4.35
C LEU A 376 25.98 6.61 4.28
N ARG A 377 26.99 7.02 5.08
CA ARG A 377 28.28 6.30 5.17
C ARG A 377 28.10 4.82 5.44
N LYS A 378 27.15 4.49 6.32
CA LYS A 378 26.86 3.11 6.67
C LYS A 378 26.33 2.31 5.50
N ILE A 379 25.29 2.81 4.79
CA ILE A 379 24.67 2.07 3.68
C ILE A 379 25.54 2.03 2.42
N LEU A 380 26.47 2.99 2.27
CA LEU A 380 27.42 3.04 1.16
C LEU A 380 28.59 2.07 1.32
N ALA A 381 28.74 1.41 2.48
CA ALA A 381 29.76 0.41 2.68
C ALA A 381 29.53 -0.82 1.78
N PRO A 382 30.64 -1.44 1.23
CA PRO A 382 30.53 -2.48 0.20
C PRO A 382 29.66 -3.67 0.57
N GLU A 383 29.62 -4.04 1.85
CA GLU A 383 28.81 -5.16 2.35
C GLU A 383 27.31 -4.95 2.15
N TYR A 384 26.80 -3.71 2.24
CA TYR A 384 25.39 -3.41 1.99
C TYR A 384 25.03 -3.55 0.50
N LEU A 385 25.92 -3.12 -0.39
CA LEU A 385 25.73 -3.28 -1.84
C LEU A 385 25.74 -4.77 -2.22
N THR A 386 26.67 -5.54 -1.69
CA THR A 386 26.74 -6.99 -1.93
C THR A 386 25.44 -7.66 -1.49
N ARG A 387 24.96 -7.36 -0.28
CA ARG A 387 23.70 -7.90 0.24
C ARG A 387 22.48 -7.45 -0.55
N ALA A 388 22.43 -6.19 -0.98
CA ALA A 388 21.34 -5.69 -1.80
C ALA A 388 21.28 -6.42 -3.15
N ARG A 389 22.43 -6.66 -3.79
CA ARG A 389 22.52 -7.43 -5.05
C ARG A 389 22.11 -8.90 -4.87
N GLU A 390 22.55 -9.55 -3.80
CA GLU A 390 22.09 -10.91 -3.45
C GLU A 390 20.57 -10.94 -3.26
N MET A 391 20.00 -9.95 -2.58
CA MET A 391 18.56 -9.84 -2.37
C MET A 391 17.80 -9.65 -3.69
N ALA A 392 18.30 -8.81 -4.59
CA ALA A 392 17.68 -8.55 -5.89
C ALA A 392 17.49 -9.82 -6.73
N THR A 393 18.41 -10.79 -6.64
CA THR A 393 18.28 -12.09 -7.36
C THR A 393 17.13 -12.95 -6.86
N ARG A 394 16.57 -12.63 -5.69
CA ARG A 394 15.48 -13.37 -5.03
C ARG A 394 14.14 -12.64 -5.14
N MET A 395 14.13 -11.40 -5.63
CA MET A 395 12.92 -10.61 -5.80
C MET A 395 12.18 -11.00 -7.08
N SER A 396 10.85 -11.03 -7.00
CA SER A 396 9.98 -11.23 -8.16
C SER A 396 10.05 -10.05 -9.13
N LYS A 397 9.90 -10.31 -10.42
CA LYS A 397 9.79 -9.23 -11.41
C LYS A 397 8.37 -8.67 -11.47
N PRO A 398 8.19 -7.36 -11.74
CA PRO A 398 6.84 -6.73 -11.73
C PRO A 398 5.83 -7.42 -12.64
N ALA A 399 6.19 -7.75 -13.87
CA ALA A 399 5.30 -8.41 -14.83
C ALA A 399 4.91 -9.84 -14.38
N GLU A 400 5.84 -10.59 -13.78
CA GLU A 400 5.58 -11.93 -13.22
C GLU A 400 4.63 -11.83 -12.02
N SER A 401 4.82 -10.83 -11.15
CA SER A 401 3.95 -10.56 -9.99
C SER A 401 2.51 -10.25 -10.41
N ALA A 402 2.33 -9.37 -11.40
CA ALA A 402 1.00 -9.02 -11.91
C ALA A 402 0.32 -10.22 -12.59
N GLY A 403 1.04 -10.95 -13.45
CA GLY A 403 0.53 -12.15 -14.11
C GLY A 403 0.08 -13.20 -13.10
N HIS A 404 0.92 -13.52 -12.11
CA HIS A 404 0.60 -14.50 -11.07
C HIS A 404 -0.61 -14.06 -10.21
N ALA A 405 -0.71 -12.78 -9.83
CA ALA A 405 -1.87 -12.30 -9.09
C ALA A 405 -3.17 -12.48 -9.87
N VAL A 406 -3.17 -12.22 -11.17
CA VAL A 406 -4.35 -12.36 -12.02
C VAL A 406 -4.68 -13.85 -12.25
N ASP A 407 -3.69 -14.73 -12.44
CA ASP A 407 -3.92 -16.18 -12.51
C ASP A 407 -4.66 -16.71 -11.28
N LEU A 408 -4.25 -16.26 -10.10
CA LEU A 408 -4.89 -16.61 -8.83
C LEU A 408 -6.33 -16.12 -8.75
N LEU A 409 -6.58 -14.86 -9.15
CA LEU A 409 -7.94 -14.28 -9.16
C LEU A 409 -8.86 -14.97 -10.13
N GLU A 410 -8.40 -15.26 -11.36
CA GLU A 410 -9.17 -16.00 -12.38
C GLU A 410 -9.52 -17.40 -11.89
N ASN A 411 -8.55 -18.15 -11.37
CA ASN A 411 -8.75 -19.50 -10.89
C ASN A 411 -9.70 -19.52 -9.69
N PHE A 412 -9.55 -18.55 -8.77
CA PHE A 412 -10.42 -18.42 -7.62
C PHE A 412 -11.85 -18.10 -8.03
N ALA A 413 -12.08 -17.13 -8.93
CA ALA A 413 -13.41 -16.81 -9.44
C ALA A 413 -14.08 -18.02 -10.12
N ARG A 414 -13.35 -18.73 -10.99
CA ARG A 414 -13.87 -19.94 -11.66
C ARG A 414 -14.23 -21.05 -10.67
N SER A 415 -13.42 -21.29 -9.65
CA SER A 415 -13.66 -22.35 -8.66
C SER A 415 -14.92 -22.12 -7.85
N GLN A 416 -15.30 -20.86 -7.60
CA GLN A 416 -16.51 -20.50 -6.87
C GLN A 416 -17.78 -20.57 -7.73
N VAL A 417 -17.68 -20.35 -9.03
CA VAL A 417 -18.80 -20.49 -9.99
C VAL A 417 -19.15 -21.97 -10.24
N CYS A 418 -18.17 -22.87 -10.11
CA CYS A 418 -18.35 -24.31 -10.39
C CYS A 418 -18.89 -25.14 -9.21
N VAL A 419 -19.31 -24.54 -8.09
CA VAL A 419 -20.00 -25.26 -7.01
C VAL A 419 -21.51 -25.20 -7.24
N PRO A 420 -22.16 -26.23 -7.82
CA PRO A 420 -23.61 -26.25 -7.98
C PRO A 420 -24.24 -26.58 -6.63
N GLY A 421 -24.82 -25.63 -5.94
CA GLY A 421 -25.54 -25.92 -4.70
C GLY A 421 -26.04 -24.78 -3.84
N LEU A 422 -25.75 -23.51 -4.16
CA LEU A 422 -26.19 -22.37 -3.34
C LEU A 422 -27.01 -21.30 -4.08
N LYS A 423 -27.49 -21.60 -5.28
CA LYS A 423 -28.41 -20.70 -5.98
C LYS A 423 -29.82 -21.27 -5.96
N GLN A 424 -30.56 -21.10 -4.85
CA GLN A 424 -32.04 -21.06 -4.84
C GLN A 424 -32.50 -20.44 -3.51
N GLY A 425 -32.50 -19.11 -3.48
CA GLY A 425 -33.32 -18.28 -2.62
C GLY A 425 -33.94 -17.24 -3.53
N GLU A 426 -35.27 -17.24 -3.63
CA GLU A 426 -36.10 -16.40 -4.46
C GLU A 426 -35.63 -14.94 -4.52
N ALA A 427 -35.52 -14.41 -5.73
CA ALA A 427 -35.29 -12.99 -5.95
C ALA A 427 -36.45 -12.19 -5.33
N ALA A 428 -36.16 -11.52 -4.24
CA ALA A 428 -37.06 -10.48 -3.71
C ALA A 428 -37.06 -9.32 -4.70
N GLU A 429 -38.21 -9.02 -5.28
CA GLU A 429 -38.42 -7.83 -6.10
C GLU A 429 -37.95 -6.57 -5.38
N PRO A 430 -37.30 -5.62 -6.08
CA PRO A 430 -36.90 -4.36 -5.48
C PRO A 430 -38.12 -3.57 -5.01
N PRO A 431 -38.06 -2.91 -3.85
CA PRO A 431 -39.18 -2.12 -3.35
C PRO A 431 -39.55 -1.03 -4.35
N GLN A 432 -40.82 -1.05 -4.80
CA GLN A 432 -41.42 -0.02 -5.65
C GLN A 432 -41.25 1.34 -4.99
N ARG A 433 -40.77 2.30 -5.74
CA ARG A 433 -40.72 3.73 -5.35
C ARG A 433 -42.12 4.19 -4.97
N GLY A 434 -42.36 4.37 -3.69
CA GLY A 434 -43.55 5.04 -3.18
C GLY A 434 -43.62 6.47 -3.74
N ASN A 435 -44.66 6.72 -4.49
CA ASN A 435 -45.04 8.02 -5.04
C ASN A 435 -45.40 8.92 -3.84
N ILE A 436 -44.54 9.86 -3.47
CA ILE A 436 -44.89 10.93 -2.55
C ILE A 436 -45.54 12.03 -3.41
N GLY A 437 -46.84 11.96 -3.51
CA GLY A 437 -47.67 13.01 -4.05
C GLY A 437 -47.98 14.06 -2.98
N ARG A 438 -47.76 15.33 -3.36
CA ARG A 438 -48.23 16.61 -2.83
C ARG A 438 -47.93 16.95 -1.37
#